data_fcd017c7795b467fe95b1afbbce4ceba
#
_entry.id   fcd017c7795b467fe95b1afbbce4ceba
#
_cell.length_a   1.000
_cell.length_b   1.000
_cell.length_c   1.000
_cell.angle_alpha   90.00
_cell.angle_beta   90.00
_cell.angle_gamma   90.00
#
_symmetry.space_group_name_H-M   'P 1'
#
loop_
_entity.id
_entity.type
_entity.pdbx_description
1 polymer ?
#
loop_
_entity_poly.entity_id
_entity_poly.type
_entity_poly.pdbx_seq_one_letter_code
_entity_poly.pdbx_strand_id
1 'polypeptide(L)'
;MRLSISFVFLSQLLFGQKPHQSAEIIIQAFEEKLETKVHLTPHLFNIARGGHLLDEEKKERLKDLGFDFNQMLVNRGGAQRAEGRGLDQYYDTGYFRIHFTTIGRNAVNRMDQNANNIPDYIESVAKIFDIVSSRFHDQMGFVLPPSDGNYSSDYDNGGSEHYDIYVRQLASNFYGYVQFEQYASGNGDNETTSQIKEKNAITSYMTMRNSYNNFNQLSEIENIQTTIAHEFFHSVQLGYDGWEKQWLLEATAVWMEEEMFDDINDVHQYMTDWFRYPYRSLDEEGSRAYGSYIFFEYIDQHMGGNNTIKSLFELSVDNDSRKKDGSHLAIDQALNQKGYSFKEALNSMSIANQIMSSKASDEPYTYKEADFYPINGPSIYKTVNFIQGRSDFLESSSLRRFGSQYIKITTSDPVLVDIENQNGPASDLQLNAILKRKDDSYLVISNSSVNIDPTELQSIHLSVVSQDTVGGDWNYRITFKDGRRGTDANLPITFTLTNPYPNPFNDKISFDVLVLRDAEVAISVYDAMGRNIKQIHKGNLKSGRHKFSWSAKENSGRVTGSGIYFIKVNDKKFELWRSVTLVK
;
A
#
# COMPACT_ATOMS: atom_id res chain seq x y z
N MET A 1 27.88 15.99 23.94
CA MET A 1 28.37 15.87 22.56
C MET A 1 29.06 14.52 22.31
N ARG A 2 28.41 13.39 22.67
CA ARG A 2 28.93 12.02 22.45
C ARG A 2 27.82 10.97 22.12
N LEU A 3 26.56 11.40 21.92
CA LEU A 3 25.45 10.46 21.57
C LEU A 3 25.06 10.45 20.08
N SER A 4 25.52 11.41 19.28
CA SER A 4 25.14 11.47 17.85
C SER A 4 26.01 10.63 16.93
N ILE A 5 27.17 10.13 17.39
CA ILE A 5 28.10 9.34 16.55
C ILE A 5 27.69 7.86 16.51
N SER A 6 27.07 7.34 17.57
CA SER A 6 26.67 5.93 17.63
C SER A 6 25.45 5.60 16.76
N PHE A 7 24.53 6.52 16.55
CA PHE A 7 23.35 6.28 15.72
C PHE A 7 23.65 6.26 14.22
N VAL A 8 24.58 7.11 13.77
CA VAL A 8 25.00 7.13 12.36
C VAL A 8 25.82 5.88 12.02
N PHE A 9 26.62 5.36 12.96
CA PHE A 9 27.37 4.12 12.74
C PHE A 9 26.47 2.87 12.75
N LEU A 10 25.42 2.84 13.57
CA LEU A 10 24.49 1.71 13.58
C LEU A 10 23.62 1.68 12.31
N SER A 11 23.19 2.84 11.80
CA SER A 11 22.44 2.91 10.55
C SER A 11 23.31 2.53 9.34
N GLN A 12 24.55 2.95 9.30
CA GLN A 12 25.49 2.54 8.24
C GLN A 12 25.83 1.04 8.29
N LEU A 13 25.92 0.43 9.48
CA LEU A 13 26.12 -1.02 9.63
C LEU A 13 24.89 -1.81 9.14
N LEU A 14 23.67 -1.33 9.38
CA LEU A 14 22.43 -1.96 8.90
C LEU A 14 22.26 -1.79 7.39
N PHE A 15 22.59 -0.64 6.82
CA PHE A 15 22.59 -0.41 5.38
C PHE A 15 23.65 -1.24 4.64
N GLY A 16 24.82 -1.47 5.25
CA GLY A 16 25.89 -2.31 4.68
C GLY A 16 25.60 -3.81 4.70
N GLN A 17 24.69 -4.28 5.54
CA GLN A 17 24.33 -5.71 5.63
C GLN A 17 23.31 -6.15 4.58
N LYS A 18 22.38 -5.27 4.18
CA LYS A 18 21.31 -5.62 3.20
C LYS A 18 21.84 -6.11 1.84
N PRO A 19 22.79 -5.43 1.18
CA PRO A 19 23.35 -5.92 -0.09
C PRO A 19 24.04 -7.27 0.06
N HIS A 20 24.82 -7.48 1.13
CA HIS A 20 25.46 -8.76 1.40
C HIS A 20 24.46 -9.90 1.64
N GLN A 21 23.40 -9.65 2.37
CA GLN A 21 22.33 -10.62 2.61
C GLN A 21 21.56 -10.92 1.31
N SER A 22 21.24 -9.89 0.53
CA SER A 22 20.58 -10.07 -0.77
C SER A 22 21.44 -10.84 -1.76
N ALA A 23 22.75 -10.57 -1.80
CA ALA A 23 23.70 -11.33 -2.61
C ALA A 23 23.71 -12.81 -2.22
N GLU A 24 23.73 -13.11 -0.92
CA GLU A 24 23.73 -14.48 -0.43
C GLU A 24 22.43 -15.22 -0.81
N ILE A 25 21.27 -14.55 -0.67
CA ILE A 25 19.97 -15.11 -1.04
C ILE A 25 19.93 -15.41 -2.55
N ILE A 26 20.40 -14.50 -3.40
CA ILE A 26 20.44 -14.73 -4.86
C ILE A 26 21.35 -15.91 -5.17
N ILE A 27 22.57 -15.94 -4.61
CA ILE A 27 23.53 -17.02 -4.85
C ILE A 27 22.93 -18.36 -4.42
N GLN A 28 22.37 -18.46 -3.22
CA GLN A 28 21.77 -19.69 -2.71
C GLN A 28 20.55 -20.14 -3.53
N ALA A 29 19.75 -19.18 -3.99
CA ALA A 29 18.59 -19.47 -4.81
C ALA A 29 18.98 -20.04 -6.18
N PHE A 30 20.00 -19.49 -6.84
CA PHE A 30 20.51 -20.01 -8.11
C PHE A 30 21.29 -21.34 -7.97
N GLU A 31 21.85 -21.59 -6.81
CA GLU A 31 22.49 -22.89 -6.49
C GLU A 31 21.48 -23.95 -6.01
N GLU A 32 20.16 -23.64 -6.10
CA GLU A 32 19.05 -24.53 -5.70
C GLU A 32 19.12 -24.98 -4.22
N LYS A 33 19.70 -24.14 -3.34
CA LYS A 33 19.85 -24.42 -1.91
C LYS A 33 18.68 -23.90 -1.07
N LEU A 34 17.77 -23.10 -1.65
CA LEU A 34 16.58 -22.58 -0.99
C LEU A 34 15.36 -23.43 -1.40
N GLU A 35 14.64 -23.93 -0.40
CA GLU A 35 13.41 -24.73 -0.60
C GLU A 35 12.16 -23.85 -0.72
N THR A 36 12.25 -22.58 -0.35
CA THR A 36 11.11 -21.65 -0.33
C THR A 36 11.07 -20.76 -1.56
N LYS A 37 9.85 -20.37 -1.98
CA LYS A 37 9.61 -19.34 -3.01
C LYS A 37 10.39 -18.07 -2.65
N VAL A 38 11.13 -17.53 -3.61
CA VAL A 38 11.88 -16.28 -3.45
C VAL A 38 11.49 -15.33 -4.58
N HIS A 39 11.09 -14.13 -4.21
CA HIS A 39 10.97 -13.04 -5.16
C HIS A 39 12.36 -12.40 -5.33
N LEU A 40 12.87 -12.42 -6.55
CA LEU A 40 14.24 -12.00 -6.82
C LEU A 40 14.38 -10.48 -6.92
N THR A 41 13.38 -9.82 -7.46
CA THR A 41 13.35 -8.38 -7.72
C THR A 41 13.74 -7.52 -6.50
N PRO A 42 13.23 -7.75 -5.27
CA PRO A 42 13.66 -7.00 -4.08
C PRO A 42 15.16 -7.14 -3.77
N HIS A 43 15.72 -8.32 -3.99
CA HIS A 43 17.12 -8.55 -3.75
C HIS A 43 18.00 -7.89 -4.81
N LEU A 44 17.55 -7.87 -6.06
CA LEU A 44 18.19 -7.12 -7.13
C LEU A 44 18.15 -5.61 -6.85
N PHE A 45 17.06 -5.08 -6.33
CA PHE A 45 16.97 -3.69 -5.84
C PHE A 45 18.06 -3.38 -4.80
N ASN A 46 18.20 -4.21 -3.78
CA ASN A 46 19.19 -3.99 -2.73
C ASN A 46 20.61 -3.98 -3.28
N ILE A 47 20.88 -4.84 -4.26
CA ILE A 47 22.21 -4.92 -4.86
C ILE A 47 22.43 -3.76 -5.83
N ALA A 48 21.45 -3.40 -6.66
CA ALA A 48 21.57 -2.24 -7.55
C ALA A 48 21.89 -0.96 -6.76
N ARG A 49 21.32 -0.82 -5.57
CA ARG A 49 21.52 0.33 -4.67
C ARG A 49 22.80 0.28 -3.85
N GLY A 50 23.24 -0.89 -3.45
CA GLY A 50 24.33 -1.10 -2.50
C GLY A 50 25.43 -2.07 -2.94
N GLY A 51 25.45 -2.53 -4.18
CA GLY A 51 26.40 -3.54 -4.67
C GLY A 51 27.87 -3.12 -4.61
N HIS A 52 28.13 -1.80 -4.61
CA HIS A 52 29.49 -1.27 -4.39
C HIS A 52 30.05 -1.59 -2.99
N LEU A 53 29.19 -1.97 -2.04
CA LEU A 53 29.58 -2.38 -0.68
C LEU A 53 29.92 -3.88 -0.60
N LEU A 54 29.61 -4.68 -1.62
CA LEU A 54 29.90 -6.11 -1.64
C LEU A 54 31.41 -6.36 -1.73
N ASP A 55 31.85 -7.46 -1.11
CA ASP A 55 33.19 -7.99 -1.33
C ASP A 55 33.37 -8.54 -2.76
N GLU A 56 34.61 -8.61 -3.24
CA GLU A 56 34.91 -9.01 -4.60
C GLU A 56 34.51 -10.47 -4.88
N GLU A 57 34.55 -11.36 -3.88
CA GLU A 57 34.12 -12.75 -4.04
C GLU A 57 32.65 -12.85 -4.41
N LYS A 58 31.79 -12.11 -3.69
CA LYS A 58 30.34 -12.07 -3.98
C LYS A 58 30.05 -11.40 -5.31
N LYS A 59 30.77 -10.34 -5.66
CA LYS A 59 30.62 -9.68 -6.97
C LYS A 59 30.95 -10.64 -8.12
N GLU A 60 32.03 -11.37 -8.01
CA GLU A 60 32.44 -12.39 -9.02
C GLU A 60 31.37 -13.50 -9.13
N ARG A 61 30.92 -14.06 -8.01
CA ARG A 61 29.87 -15.09 -8.02
C ARG A 61 28.57 -14.62 -8.64
N LEU A 62 28.15 -13.40 -8.32
CA LEU A 62 26.93 -12.83 -8.91
C LEU A 62 27.11 -12.59 -10.41
N LYS A 63 28.29 -12.15 -10.84
CA LYS A 63 28.63 -11.98 -12.26
C LYS A 63 28.59 -13.31 -13.01
N ASP A 64 29.09 -14.39 -12.41
CA ASP A 64 29.03 -15.74 -12.99
C ASP A 64 27.55 -16.21 -13.16
N LEU A 65 26.66 -15.75 -12.28
CA LEU A 65 25.23 -16.01 -12.37
C LEU A 65 24.49 -15.08 -13.37
N GLY A 66 25.21 -14.14 -13.99
CA GLY A 66 24.66 -13.20 -14.96
C GLY A 66 24.34 -11.80 -14.41
N PHE A 67 24.63 -11.55 -13.13
CA PHE A 67 24.35 -10.24 -12.49
C PHE A 67 25.64 -9.42 -12.35
N ASP A 68 25.92 -8.54 -13.31
CA ASP A 68 27.09 -7.65 -13.27
C ASP A 68 26.69 -6.26 -12.72
N PHE A 69 26.86 -6.07 -11.41
CA PHE A 69 26.53 -4.83 -10.72
C PHE A 69 27.43 -3.63 -11.03
N ASN A 70 28.60 -3.86 -11.64
CA ASN A 70 29.43 -2.76 -12.11
C ASN A 70 28.80 -2.02 -13.30
N GLN A 71 27.80 -2.64 -13.92
CA GLN A 71 27.08 -2.10 -15.08
C GLN A 71 25.68 -1.61 -14.74
N MET A 72 25.10 -2.07 -13.61
CA MET A 72 23.82 -1.56 -13.13
C MET A 72 23.95 -0.09 -12.70
N LEU A 73 23.06 0.76 -13.20
CA LEU A 73 22.96 2.18 -12.86
C LEU A 73 24.22 3.02 -13.16
N VAL A 74 25.11 2.53 -14.02
CA VAL A 74 26.28 3.29 -14.50
C VAL A 74 26.27 3.27 -16.02
N ASN A 75 26.27 4.46 -16.65
CA ASN A 75 26.44 4.63 -18.10
C ASN A 75 27.78 4.04 -18.59
N ARG A 76 27.89 2.75 -18.78
CA ARG A 76 29.05 2.10 -19.39
C ARG A 76 28.55 1.18 -20.49
N GLY A 77 28.79 1.59 -21.72
CA GLY A 77 28.45 0.82 -22.91
C GLY A 77 29.08 -0.57 -22.94
N GLY A 78 28.44 -1.49 -23.64
CA GLY A 78 29.05 -2.69 -24.16
C GLY A 78 28.73 -4.01 -23.48
N ALA A 79 27.83 -4.11 -22.49
CA ALA A 79 27.44 -5.40 -21.93
C ALA A 79 26.23 -5.99 -22.64
N GLN A 80 26.39 -7.20 -23.15
CA GLN A 80 25.27 -8.01 -23.60
C GLN A 80 24.45 -8.48 -22.40
N ARG A 81 23.12 -8.40 -22.50
CA ARG A 81 22.21 -8.98 -21.52
C ARG A 81 22.41 -10.49 -21.46
N ALA A 82 22.83 -10.99 -20.30
CA ALA A 82 23.10 -12.43 -20.11
C ALA A 82 21.84 -13.28 -20.35
N GLU A 83 20.68 -12.70 -20.12
CA GLU A 83 19.36 -13.31 -20.26
C GLU A 83 19.05 -13.69 -21.70
N GLY A 84 19.53 -12.94 -22.67
CA GLY A 84 19.38 -13.25 -24.11
C GLY A 84 20.25 -14.42 -24.60
N ARG A 85 21.23 -14.87 -23.83
CA ARG A 85 22.12 -15.93 -24.26
C ARG A 85 21.40 -17.27 -24.46
N GLY A 86 21.52 -17.81 -25.69
CA GLY A 86 20.89 -19.08 -26.06
C GLY A 86 19.39 -18.98 -26.36
N LEU A 87 18.85 -17.76 -26.53
CA LEU A 87 17.54 -17.51 -27.10
C LEU A 87 17.77 -17.07 -28.56
N ASP A 88 17.27 -17.85 -29.51
CA ASP A 88 17.52 -17.67 -30.94
C ASP A 88 16.31 -17.17 -31.72
N GLN A 89 15.20 -16.95 -31.04
CA GLN A 89 13.94 -16.48 -31.62
C GLN A 89 13.36 -15.33 -30.79
N TYR A 90 12.53 -14.52 -31.45
CA TYR A 90 11.73 -13.51 -30.76
C TYR A 90 10.33 -13.39 -31.41
N TYR A 91 9.41 -12.85 -30.64
CA TYR A 91 8.06 -12.51 -31.08
C TYR A 91 7.71 -11.08 -30.61
N ASP A 92 7.41 -10.21 -31.55
CA ASP A 92 7.04 -8.83 -31.26
C ASP A 92 5.52 -8.69 -31.17
N THR A 93 5.04 -8.02 -30.14
CA THR A 93 3.65 -7.62 -29.97
C THR A 93 3.56 -6.21 -29.40
N GLY A 94 2.90 -5.32 -30.11
CA GLY A 94 2.69 -3.95 -29.66
C GLY A 94 3.92 -3.26 -29.07
N TYR A 95 3.99 -3.24 -27.75
CA TYR A 95 5.05 -2.61 -26.96
C TYR A 95 6.19 -3.59 -26.59
N PHE A 96 5.99 -4.91 -26.75
CA PHE A 96 6.87 -5.94 -26.19
C PHE A 96 7.63 -6.72 -27.26
N ARG A 97 8.86 -7.13 -26.90
CA ARG A 97 9.63 -8.15 -27.61
C ARG A 97 9.90 -9.33 -26.67
N ILE A 98 9.40 -10.51 -27.03
CA ILE A 98 9.52 -11.72 -26.25
C ILE A 98 10.61 -12.60 -26.86
N HIS A 99 11.76 -12.72 -26.19
CA HIS A 99 12.87 -13.56 -26.60
C HIS A 99 12.67 -14.97 -26.05
N PHE A 100 12.83 -15.98 -26.90
CA PHE A 100 12.64 -17.37 -26.53
C PHE A 100 13.49 -18.33 -27.40
N THR A 101 13.45 -19.60 -27.06
CA THR A 101 14.00 -20.69 -27.89
C THR A 101 13.14 -21.95 -27.77
N THR A 102 13.16 -22.78 -28.79
CA THR A 102 12.48 -24.10 -28.80
C THR A 102 13.45 -25.26 -28.66
N ILE A 103 14.73 -24.98 -28.37
CA ILE A 103 15.78 -26.00 -28.22
C ILE A 103 16.56 -25.81 -26.91
N GLY A 104 17.11 -26.89 -26.39
CA GLY A 104 17.99 -26.88 -25.22
C GLY A 104 17.29 -26.66 -23.91
N ARG A 105 18.03 -26.19 -22.89
CA ARG A 105 17.57 -26.04 -21.51
C ARG A 105 16.48 -24.95 -21.40
N ASN A 106 16.59 -23.91 -22.20
CA ASN A 106 15.66 -22.76 -22.15
C ASN A 106 14.42 -22.96 -23.03
N ALA A 107 14.27 -24.13 -23.67
CA ALA A 107 13.18 -24.37 -24.60
C ALA A 107 11.80 -24.20 -23.96
N VAL A 108 10.92 -23.47 -24.64
CA VAL A 108 9.48 -23.49 -24.35
C VAL A 108 8.80 -24.71 -24.97
N ASN A 109 7.60 -25.02 -24.54
CA ASN A 109 6.79 -26.05 -25.19
C ASN A 109 6.54 -25.66 -26.66
N ARG A 110 6.77 -26.61 -27.58
CA ARG A 110 6.66 -26.40 -29.04
C ARG A 110 5.25 -26.53 -29.58
N MET A 111 4.24 -26.71 -28.73
CA MET A 111 2.86 -26.77 -29.18
C MET A 111 2.50 -25.49 -29.92
N ASP A 112 1.97 -25.66 -31.12
CA ASP A 112 1.56 -24.57 -32.04
C ASP A 112 0.28 -25.05 -32.73
N GLN A 113 -0.87 -24.80 -32.10
CA GLN A 113 -2.18 -25.32 -32.56
C GLN A 113 -2.69 -24.61 -33.81
N ASN A 114 -2.30 -23.35 -34.01
CA ASN A 114 -2.74 -22.54 -35.14
C ASN A 114 -1.77 -22.60 -36.34
N ALA A 115 -0.62 -23.29 -36.17
CA ALA A 115 0.42 -23.52 -37.18
C ALA A 115 1.02 -22.23 -37.76
N ASN A 116 1.21 -21.20 -36.93
CA ASN A 116 1.82 -19.94 -37.33
C ASN A 116 3.34 -19.86 -37.06
N ASN A 117 3.94 -20.94 -36.58
CA ASN A 117 5.33 -21.10 -36.16
C ASN A 117 5.72 -20.34 -34.87
N ILE A 118 4.75 -19.88 -34.11
CA ILE A 118 4.95 -19.33 -32.77
C ILE A 118 4.36 -20.32 -31.77
N PRO A 119 5.12 -20.76 -30.75
CA PRO A 119 4.58 -21.66 -29.71
C PRO A 119 3.38 -21.03 -28.97
N ASP A 120 2.32 -21.82 -28.71
CA ASP A 120 1.12 -21.39 -27.97
C ASP A 120 1.47 -20.75 -26.60
N TYR A 121 2.56 -21.21 -25.96
CA TYR A 121 3.06 -20.62 -24.72
C TYR A 121 3.48 -19.16 -24.91
N ILE A 122 4.22 -18.86 -25.98
CA ILE A 122 4.68 -17.50 -26.30
C ILE A 122 3.51 -16.60 -26.67
N GLU A 123 2.56 -17.11 -27.44
CA GLU A 123 1.34 -16.37 -27.76
C GLU A 123 0.52 -16.04 -26.51
N SER A 124 0.43 -16.99 -25.56
CA SER A 124 -0.25 -16.76 -24.28
C SER A 124 0.45 -15.68 -23.46
N VAL A 125 1.78 -15.73 -23.36
CA VAL A 125 2.59 -14.69 -22.70
C VAL A 125 2.36 -13.35 -23.35
N ALA A 126 2.46 -13.24 -24.68
CA ALA A 126 2.25 -12.01 -25.42
C ALA A 126 0.87 -11.41 -25.17
N LYS A 127 -0.16 -12.25 -25.28
CA LYS A 127 -1.55 -11.83 -25.05
C LYS A 127 -1.77 -11.28 -23.63
N ILE A 128 -1.17 -11.91 -22.61
CA ILE A 128 -1.31 -11.45 -21.22
C ILE A 128 -0.56 -10.13 -21.03
N PHE A 129 0.65 -9.96 -21.58
CA PHE A 129 1.34 -8.67 -21.55
C PHE A 129 0.54 -7.55 -22.20
N ASP A 130 -0.07 -7.80 -23.35
CA ASP A 130 -0.91 -6.80 -24.02
C ASP A 130 -2.13 -6.42 -23.17
N ILE A 131 -2.78 -7.40 -22.53
CA ILE A 131 -3.92 -7.16 -21.61
C ILE A 131 -3.48 -6.33 -20.41
N VAL A 132 -2.38 -6.73 -19.75
CA VAL A 132 -1.86 -6.07 -18.54
C VAL A 132 -1.40 -4.65 -18.87
N SER A 133 -0.65 -4.48 -19.96
CA SER A 133 -0.19 -3.17 -20.41
C SER A 133 -1.35 -2.22 -20.74
N SER A 134 -2.35 -2.69 -21.49
CA SER A 134 -3.54 -1.88 -21.79
C SER A 134 -4.30 -1.50 -20.50
N ARG A 135 -4.42 -2.40 -19.53
CA ARG A 135 -5.04 -2.07 -18.24
C ARG A 135 -4.24 -1.01 -17.49
N PHE A 136 -2.92 -1.17 -17.37
CA PHE A 136 -2.07 -0.23 -16.63
C PHE A 136 -2.05 1.16 -17.26
N HIS A 137 -1.87 1.23 -18.58
CA HIS A 137 -1.61 2.49 -19.26
C HIS A 137 -2.88 3.14 -19.79
N ASP A 138 -3.73 2.41 -20.55
CA ASP A 138 -4.91 2.99 -21.19
C ASP A 138 -6.07 3.20 -20.22
N GLN A 139 -6.22 2.32 -19.20
CA GLN A 139 -7.38 2.38 -18.31
C GLN A 139 -7.04 3.01 -16.96
N MET A 140 -5.91 2.63 -16.33
CA MET A 140 -5.48 3.17 -15.03
C MET A 140 -4.62 4.42 -15.18
N GLY A 141 -4.01 4.65 -16.35
CA GLY A 141 -3.24 5.85 -16.68
C GLY A 141 -1.85 5.91 -16.06
N PHE A 142 -1.26 4.76 -15.67
CA PHE A 142 0.15 4.71 -15.32
C PHE A 142 1.03 4.98 -16.55
N VAL A 143 2.21 5.60 -16.33
CA VAL A 143 3.18 5.79 -17.43
C VAL A 143 3.75 4.45 -17.89
N LEU A 144 4.13 4.37 -19.16
CA LEU A 144 4.90 3.23 -19.66
C LEU A 144 6.29 3.19 -19.02
N PRO A 145 6.89 2.01 -18.81
CA PRO A 145 8.29 1.91 -18.45
C PRO A 145 9.17 2.71 -19.42
N PRO A 146 10.23 3.37 -18.96
CA PRO A 146 11.12 4.11 -19.84
C PRO A 146 11.74 3.21 -20.90
N SER A 147 11.70 3.63 -22.17
CA SER A 147 12.34 2.89 -23.27
C SER A 147 13.85 3.00 -23.20
N ASP A 148 14.53 1.95 -23.56
CA ASP A 148 15.99 1.88 -23.75
C ASP A 148 16.44 2.20 -25.19
N GLY A 149 15.50 2.48 -26.08
CA GLY A 149 15.76 2.78 -27.51
C GLY A 149 16.64 4.01 -27.76
N ASN A 150 16.76 4.91 -26.78
CA ASN A 150 17.58 6.12 -26.89
C ASN A 150 19.04 5.93 -26.45
N TYR A 151 19.46 4.71 -26.10
CA TYR A 151 20.83 4.45 -25.70
C TYR A 151 21.76 4.22 -26.89
N SER A 152 23.04 4.52 -26.69
CA SER A 152 24.05 4.45 -27.77
C SER A 152 24.17 3.05 -28.36
N SER A 153 24.64 2.96 -29.61
CA SER A 153 24.87 1.72 -30.36
C SER A 153 25.77 0.68 -29.65
N ASP A 154 26.40 1.07 -28.56
CA ASP A 154 27.30 0.22 -27.77
C ASP A 154 26.59 -0.49 -26.61
N TYR A 155 25.28 -0.33 -26.50
CA TYR A 155 24.46 -0.93 -25.45
C TYR A 155 23.51 -1.98 -26.01
N ASP A 156 23.41 -3.12 -25.33
CA ASP A 156 22.47 -4.18 -25.68
C ASP A 156 21.05 -3.80 -25.25
N ASN A 157 20.24 -3.35 -26.18
CA ASN A 157 18.83 -3.01 -25.98
C ASN A 157 17.89 -4.13 -26.52
N GLY A 158 18.32 -5.38 -26.53
CA GLY A 158 17.51 -6.48 -27.06
C GLY A 158 17.28 -6.42 -28.58
N GLY A 159 17.93 -5.47 -29.28
CA GLY A 159 17.85 -5.29 -30.73
C GLY A 159 16.65 -4.47 -31.20
N SER A 160 15.93 -3.77 -30.31
CA SER A 160 14.80 -2.90 -30.66
C SER A 160 14.49 -1.89 -29.57
N GLU A 161 13.47 -1.04 -29.82
CA GLU A 161 12.91 -0.09 -28.84
C GLU A 161 11.81 -0.71 -27.97
N HIS A 162 11.45 -1.98 -28.20
CA HIS A 162 10.42 -2.67 -27.46
C HIS A 162 10.91 -2.96 -26.02
N TYR A 163 9.97 -3.09 -25.11
CA TYR A 163 10.25 -3.61 -23.78
C TYR A 163 10.57 -5.11 -23.89
N ASP A 164 11.75 -5.53 -23.42
CA ASP A 164 12.26 -6.88 -23.61
C ASP A 164 11.83 -7.83 -22.51
N ILE A 165 11.40 -9.03 -22.93
CA ILE A 165 11.01 -10.13 -22.07
C ILE A 165 11.81 -11.37 -22.46
N TYR A 166 12.58 -11.92 -21.52
CA TYR A 166 13.42 -13.10 -21.74
C TYR A 166 12.76 -14.34 -21.12
N VAL A 167 12.23 -15.22 -21.97
CA VAL A 167 11.58 -16.46 -21.54
C VAL A 167 12.62 -17.59 -21.49
N ARG A 168 12.94 -18.04 -20.28
CA ARG A 168 14.00 -19.01 -20.07
C ARG A 168 13.81 -19.89 -18.85
N GLN A 169 14.59 -20.97 -18.72
CA GLN A 169 14.62 -21.78 -17.52
C GLN A 169 15.18 -20.96 -16.36
N LEU A 170 14.41 -20.84 -15.30
CA LEU A 170 14.82 -20.27 -14.03
C LEU A 170 15.02 -21.35 -12.97
N ALA A 171 15.68 -21.02 -11.86
CA ALA A 171 15.76 -21.90 -10.69
C ALA A 171 14.36 -22.28 -10.18
N SER A 172 14.23 -23.42 -9.52
CA SER A 172 12.93 -24.07 -9.24
C SER A 172 11.96 -23.20 -8.44
N ASN A 173 12.46 -22.24 -7.69
CA ASN A 173 11.70 -21.37 -6.78
C ASN A 173 11.43 -19.95 -7.32
N PHE A 174 11.81 -19.63 -8.57
CA PHE A 174 11.56 -18.33 -9.19
C PHE A 174 10.43 -18.39 -10.20
N TYR A 175 9.57 -17.37 -10.17
CA TYR A 175 8.50 -17.16 -11.15
C TYR A 175 8.95 -16.25 -12.30
N GLY A 176 9.55 -15.14 -11.96
CA GLY A 176 10.10 -14.12 -12.83
C GLY A 176 10.90 -13.12 -12.01
N TYR A 177 11.45 -12.11 -12.67
CA TYR A 177 12.07 -10.95 -12.04
C TYR A 177 12.26 -9.83 -13.05
N VAL A 178 12.37 -8.60 -12.52
CA VAL A 178 12.73 -7.41 -13.27
C VAL A 178 14.19 -7.07 -13.02
N GLN A 179 14.93 -6.82 -14.09
CA GLN A 179 16.30 -6.39 -14.08
C GLN A 179 16.41 -4.90 -14.39
N PHE A 180 17.09 -4.16 -13.53
CA PHE A 180 17.38 -2.73 -13.73
C PHE A 180 18.56 -2.55 -14.66
N GLU A 181 18.53 -1.45 -15.43
CA GLU A 181 19.60 -1.18 -16.38
C GLU A 181 20.25 0.18 -16.15
N GLN A 182 19.55 1.25 -16.53
CA GLN A 182 20.14 2.58 -16.55
C GLN A 182 19.15 3.65 -16.08
N TYR A 183 19.69 4.76 -15.60
CA TYR A 183 18.87 5.94 -15.35
C TYR A 183 18.30 6.49 -16.64
N ALA A 184 17.00 6.69 -16.65
CA ALA A 184 16.23 7.30 -17.72
C ALA A 184 15.85 8.74 -17.41
N SER A 185 16.75 9.49 -16.79
CA SER A 185 16.51 10.87 -16.37
C SER A 185 15.99 11.74 -17.51
N GLY A 186 14.80 12.30 -17.32
CA GLY A 186 14.13 13.15 -18.29
C GLY A 186 13.31 12.45 -19.36
N ASN A 187 13.17 11.11 -19.29
CA ASN A 187 12.30 10.34 -20.17
C ASN A 187 10.92 10.05 -19.57
N GLY A 188 10.78 10.16 -18.27
CA GLY A 188 9.52 9.93 -17.60
C GLY A 188 8.75 11.23 -17.45
N ASP A 189 8.30 11.81 -18.53
CA ASP A 189 7.33 12.89 -18.46
C ASP A 189 5.96 12.31 -18.12
N ASN A 190 5.75 12.15 -16.83
CA ASN A 190 4.41 12.03 -16.37
C ASN A 190 3.74 13.41 -16.49
N GLU A 191 2.63 13.47 -17.20
CA GLU A 191 1.95 14.72 -17.57
C GLU A 191 1.52 15.54 -16.34
N THR A 192 1.30 14.88 -15.20
CA THR A 192 0.87 15.51 -13.95
C THR A 192 2.02 16.17 -13.20
N THR A 193 3.25 15.74 -13.44
CA THR A 193 4.46 16.29 -12.84
C THR A 193 5.39 16.99 -13.86
N SER A 194 4.82 17.57 -14.92
CA SER A 194 5.55 18.23 -16.02
C SER A 194 6.56 19.32 -15.54
N GLN A 195 6.44 19.78 -14.30
CA GLN A 195 7.40 20.68 -13.66
C GLN A 195 8.50 19.96 -12.87
N ILE A 196 8.36 18.67 -12.63
CA ILE A 196 9.29 17.84 -11.86
C ILE A 196 9.75 16.72 -12.78
N LYS A 197 10.97 16.81 -13.29
CA LYS A 197 11.55 15.73 -14.11
C LYS A 197 12.00 14.60 -13.22
N GLU A 198 11.54 13.38 -13.51
CA GLU A 198 12.04 12.20 -12.83
C GLU A 198 13.55 12.07 -13.08
N LYS A 199 14.31 12.15 -11.99
CA LYS A 199 15.76 11.93 -12.04
C LYS A 199 16.14 10.49 -11.77
N ASN A 200 15.24 9.74 -11.16
CA ASN A 200 15.47 8.39 -10.68
C ASN A 200 14.69 7.34 -11.47
N ALA A 201 14.01 7.73 -12.56
CA ALA A 201 13.44 6.76 -13.48
C ALA A 201 14.54 5.86 -14.03
N ILE A 202 14.25 4.57 -14.15
CA ILE A 202 15.20 3.53 -14.53
C ILE A 202 14.60 2.67 -15.63
N THR A 203 15.36 2.39 -16.70
CA THR A 203 14.97 1.38 -17.68
C THR A 203 15.12 -0.03 -17.09
N SER A 204 14.36 -0.94 -17.62
CA SER A 204 14.36 -2.32 -17.16
C SER A 204 13.92 -3.28 -18.24
N TYR A 205 14.18 -4.56 -18.02
CA TYR A 205 13.59 -5.66 -18.77
C TYR A 205 13.13 -6.76 -17.80
N MET A 206 12.30 -7.66 -18.28
CA MET A 206 11.77 -8.75 -17.48
C MET A 206 12.31 -10.10 -17.92
N THR A 207 12.55 -10.97 -16.97
CA THR A 207 12.83 -12.38 -17.21
C THR A 207 11.74 -13.23 -16.57
N MET A 208 11.21 -14.19 -17.31
CA MET A 208 10.19 -15.11 -16.81
C MET A 208 10.48 -16.56 -17.20
N ARG A 209 9.79 -17.48 -16.55
CA ARG A 209 9.99 -18.93 -16.80
C ARG A 209 9.52 -19.35 -18.19
N ASN A 210 10.15 -20.40 -18.69
CA ASN A 210 9.73 -21.09 -19.92
C ASN A 210 8.66 -22.19 -19.67
N SER A 211 8.26 -22.44 -18.43
CA SER A 211 7.16 -23.33 -18.02
C SER A 211 6.86 -23.22 -16.54
N TYR A 212 5.61 -23.35 -16.17
CA TYR A 212 5.11 -23.40 -14.78
C TYR A 212 4.53 -24.77 -14.41
N ASN A 213 4.79 -25.82 -15.19
CA ASN A 213 4.22 -27.16 -14.98
C ASN A 213 4.53 -27.80 -13.62
N ASN A 214 5.55 -27.31 -12.90
CA ASN A 214 5.93 -27.80 -11.57
C ASN A 214 5.35 -26.97 -10.43
N PHE A 215 4.50 -25.98 -10.73
CA PHE A 215 3.85 -25.10 -9.76
C PHE A 215 2.40 -25.55 -9.58
N ASN A 216 2.15 -26.37 -8.57
CA ASN A 216 0.90 -27.16 -8.44
C ASN A 216 -0.29 -26.40 -7.81
N GLN A 217 -0.11 -25.16 -7.39
CA GLN A 217 -1.19 -24.39 -6.74
C GLN A 217 -2.11 -23.71 -7.76
N LEU A 218 -1.54 -23.18 -8.83
CA LEU A 218 -2.22 -22.50 -9.92
C LEU A 218 -1.97 -23.24 -11.24
N SER A 219 -2.86 -23.08 -12.21
CA SER A 219 -2.64 -23.51 -13.58
C SER A 219 -1.46 -22.75 -14.22
N GLU A 220 -0.90 -23.23 -15.33
CA GLU A 220 0.19 -22.57 -16.04
C GLU A 220 -0.20 -21.14 -16.45
N ILE A 221 -1.45 -20.95 -16.93
CA ILE A 221 -1.93 -19.64 -17.38
C ILE A 221 -2.11 -18.68 -16.20
N GLU A 222 -2.62 -19.12 -15.07
CA GLU A 222 -2.77 -18.31 -13.86
C GLU A 222 -1.40 -17.89 -13.30
N ASN A 223 -0.41 -18.79 -13.30
CA ASN A 223 0.97 -18.44 -12.93
C ASN A 223 1.58 -17.39 -13.86
N ILE A 224 1.33 -17.46 -15.19
CA ILE A 224 1.76 -16.45 -16.14
C ILE A 224 1.08 -15.11 -15.84
N GLN A 225 -0.23 -15.10 -15.57
CA GLN A 225 -1.03 -13.93 -15.28
C GLN A 225 -0.54 -13.18 -14.05
N THR A 226 -0.42 -13.87 -12.91
CA THR A 226 0.04 -13.26 -11.65
C THR A 226 1.48 -12.79 -11.76
N THR A 227 2.37 -13.59 -12.38
CA THR A 227 3.77 -13.20 -12.58
C THR A 227 3.90 -11.94 -13.44
N ILE A 228 3.16 -11.83 -14.53
CA ILE A 228 3.22 -10.65 -15.40
C ILE A 228 2.65 -9.43 -14.70
N ALA A 229 1.50 -9.56 -14.02
CA ALA A 229 0.90 -8.45 -13.28
C ALA A 229 1.87 -7.88 -12.22
N HIS A 230 2.49 -8.75 -11.45
CA HIS A 230 3.45 -8.38 -10.41
C HIS A 230 4.73 -7.76 -10.98
N GLU A 231 5.44 -8.53 -11.78
CA GLU A 231 6.80 -8.15 -12.21
C GLU A 231 6.77 -6.98 -13.21
N PHE A 232 5.83 -6.98 -14.16
CA PHE A 232 5.74 -5.84 -15.08
C PHE A 232 5.32 -4.55 -14.36
N PHE A 233 4.55 -4.65 -13.27
CA PHE A 233 4.26 -3.46 -12.47
C PHE A 233 5.51 -2.89 -11.80
N HIS A 234 6.49 -3.71 -11.42
CA HIS A 234 7.78 -3.19 -10.97
C HIS A 234 8.47 -2.32 -12.03
N SER A 235 8.39 -2.69 -13.29
CA SER A 235 8.93 -1.85 -14.37
C SER A 235 8.21 -0.52 -14.53
N VAL A 236 6.90 -0.51 -14.32
CA VAL A 236 6.10 0.72 -14.27
C VAL A 236 6.54 1.60 -13.10
N GLN A 237 6.67 1.04 -11.90
CA GLN A 237 7.15 1.74 -10.69
C GLN A 237 8.53 2.38 -10.91
N LEU A 238 9.44 1.66 -11.58
CA LEU A 238 10.76 2.16 -11.95
C LEU A 238 10.72 3.39 -12.87
N GLY A 239 9.64 3.55 -13.63
CA GLY A 239 9.40 4.74 -14.44
C GLY A 239 9.10 5.99 -13.62
N TYR A 240 8.67 5.84 -12.37
CA TYR A 240 8.43 6.94 -11.43
C TYR A 240 9.63 7.21 -10.53
N ASP A 241 10.04 6.25 -9.72
CA ASP A 241 11.21 6.36 -8.85
C ASP A 241 11.84 4.99 -8.54
N GLY A 242 12.98 4.69 -9.12
CA GLY A 242 13.74 3.48 -8.83
C GLY A 242 14.38 3.44 -7.44
N TRP A 243 14.26 4.50 -6.63
CA TRP A 243 14.77 4.57 -5.26
C TRP A 243 13.68 4.49 -4.19
N GLU A 244 12.42 4.32 -4.60
CA GLU A 244 11.31 4.18 -3.65
C GLU A 244 11.46 2.95 -2.75
N LYS A 245 10.80 2.96 -1.59
CA LYS A 245 10.92 1.90 -0.59
C LYS A 245 10.35 0.58 -1.08
N GLN A 246 11.10 -0.47 -0.77
CA GLN A 246 10.80 -1.82 -1.18
C GLN A 246 9.42 -2.30 -0.72
N TRP A 247 9.01 -1.94 0.52
CA TRP A 247 7.71 -2.33 1.01
C TRP A 247 6.56 -1.76 0.16
N LEU A 248 6.69 -0.51 -0.30
CA LEU A 248 5.70 0.12 -1.17
C LEU A 248 5.65 -0.57 -2.53
N LEU A 249 6.82 -0.84 -3.10
CA LEU A 249 6.92 -1.48 -4.42
C LEU A 249 6.29 -2.87 -4.38
N GLU A 250 6.65 -3.71 -3.38
CA GLU A 250 6.10 -5.06 -3.25
C GLU A 250 4.60 -5.06 -2.92
N ALA A 251 4.19 -4.25 -1.94
CA ALA A 251 2.78 -4.20 -1.54
C ALA A 251 1.85 -3.77 -2.67
N THR A 252 2.29 -2.83 -3.50
CA THR A 252 1.49 -2.38 -4.64
C THR A 252 1.60 -3.29 -5.86
N ALA A 253 2.69 -4.06 -6.01
CA ALA A 253 2.78 -5.11 -7.02
C ALA A 253 1.83 -6.27 -6.70
N VAL A 254 1.74 -6.67 -5.42
CA VAL A 254 0.75 -7.68 -4.96
C VAL A 254 -0.69 -7.15 -5.12
N TRP A 255 -0.95 -5.90 -4.75
CA TRP A 255 -2.27 -5.29 -5.00
C TRP A 255 -2.61 -5.30 -6.50
N MET A 256 -1.63 -5.11 -7.39
CA MET A 256 -1.86 -5.14 -8.83
C MET A 256 -2.17 -6.55 -9.36
N GLU A 257 -1.69 -7.62 -8.72
CA GLU A 257 -2.11 -8.99 -9.05
C GLU A 257 -3.62 -9.15 -8.86
N GLU A 258 -4.13 -8.64 -7.72
CA GLU A 258 -5.55 -8.67 -7.36
C GLU A 258 -6.39 -7.81 -8.31
N GLU A 259 -5.98 -6.57 -8.56
CA GLU A 259 -6.67 -5.63 -9.45
C GLU A 259 -6.75 -6.14 -10.90
N MET A 260 -5.79 -6.95 -11.32
CA MET A 260 -5.74 -7.52 -12.68
C MET A 260 -6.49 -8.84 -12.81
N PHE A 261 -6.42 -9.69 -11.80
CA PHE A 261 -6.86 -11.08 -11.87
C PHE A 261 -7.53 -11.53 -10.58
N ASP A 262 -8.54 -10.77 -10.14
CA ASP A 262 -9.38 -10.92 -8.93
C ASP A 262 -9.80 -12.38 -8.64
N ASP A 263 -10.18 -13.14 -9.66
CA ASP A 263 -10.62 -14.55 -9.51
C ASP A 263 -9.48 -15.53 -9.12
N ILE A 264 -8.19 -15.14 -9.23
CA ILE A 264 -7.06 -16.07 -8.97
C ILE A 264 -6.74 -16.18 -7.48
N ASN A 265 -6.89 -15.07 -6.72
CA ASN A 265 -6.70 -15.05 -5.27
C ASN A 265 -5.31 -15.50 -4.76
N ASP A 266 -4.25 -15.39 -5.58
CA ASP A 266 -2.88 -15.81 -5.19
C ASP A 266 -2.37 -15.00 -3.99
N VAL A 267 -2.81 -13.74 -3.89
CA VAL A 267 -2.46 -12.80 -2.82
C VAL A 267 -2.90 -13.26 -1.42
N HIS A 268 -3.90 -14.14 -1.34
CA HIS A 268 -4.42 -14.66 -0.07
C HIS A 268 -3.35 -15.42 0.75
N GLN A 269 -2.32 -15.96 0.11
CA GLN A 269 -1.20 -16.61 0.78
C GLN A 269 -0.47 -15.68 1.77
N TYR A 270 -0.46 -14.37 1.53
CA TYR A 270 0.23 -13.38 2.36
C TYR A 270 -0.59 -12.93 3.58
N MET A 271 -1.90 -13.17 3.59
CA MET A 271 -2.80 -12.70 4.65
C MET A 271 -2.52 -13.37 5.99
N THR A 272 -2.19 -14.66 6.01
CA THR A 272 -2.00 -15.40 7.26
C THR A 272 -0.90 -14.77 8.13
N ASP A 273 0.24 -14.42 7.56
CA ASP A 273 1.33 -13.77 8.31
C ASP A 273 0.97 -12.33 8.70
N TRP A 274 0.34 -11.57 7.79
CA TRP A 274 -0.13 -10.23 8.05
C TRP A 274 -1.06 -10.15 9.26
N PHE A 275 -2.10 -10.94 9.28
CA PHE A 275 -3.11 -10.95 10.35
C PHE A 275 -2.65 -11.65 11.63
N ARG A 276 -1.62 -12.51 11.55
CA ARG A 276 -1.00 -13.14 12.71
C ARG A 276 -0.16 -12.18 13.54
N TYR A 277 0.48 -11.20 12.90
CA TYR A 277 1.38 -10.23 13.54
C TYR A 277 0.98 -8.79 13.25
N PRO A 278 -0.24 -8.36 13.57
CA PRO A 278 -0.76 -7.04 13.18
C PRO A 278 -0.03 -5.88 13.86
N TYR A 279 0.72 -6.14 14.93
CA TYR A 279 1.53 -5.15 15.64
C TYR A 279 2.82 -4.75 14.93
N ARG A 280 3.23 -5.49 13.91
CA ARG A 280 4.40 -5.16 13.07
C ARG A 280 4.10 -3.97 12.18
N SER A 281 5.16 -3.29 11.75
CA SER A 281 5.02 -2.10 10.92
C SER A 281 4.43 -2.41 9.54
N LEU A 282 3.60 -1.50 9.01
CA LEU A 282 3.11 -1.54 7.63
C LEU A 282 4.29 -1.50 6.63
N ASP A 283 5.28 -0.67 6.92
CA ASP A 283 6.45 -0.41 6.06
C ASP A 283 7.64 -1.35 6.33
N GLU A 284 7.38 -2.47 6.97
CA GLU A 284 8.42 -3.47 7.22
C GLU A 284 8.73 -4.23 5.93
N GLU A 285 10.02 -4.26 5.57
CA GLU A 285 10.50 -4.95 4.37
C GLU A 285 10.54 -6.48 4.54
N GLY A 286 10.82 -7.20 3.46
CA GLY A 286 10.85 -8.66 3.42
C GLY A 286 9.45 -9.25 3.24
N SER A 287 9.20 -10.45 3.78
CA SER A 287 7.91 -11.16 3.58
C SER A 287 6.69 -10.36 4.06
N ARG A 288 6.88 -9.46 5.01
CA ARG A 288 5.81 -8.59 5.52
C ARG A 288 5.27 -7.63 4.46
N ALA A 289 6.15 -7.13 3.58
CA ALA A 289 5.79 -6.17 2.53
C ALA A 289 4.67 -6.69 1.62
N TYR A 290 4.70 -7.99 1.29
CA TYR A 290 3.67 -8.61 0.45
C TYR A 290 2.28 -8.53 1.10
N GLY A 291 2.18 -8.86 2.39
CA GLY A 291 0.92 -8.75 3.14
C GLY A 291 0.42 -7.32 3.30
N SER A 292 1.29 -6.32 3.14
CA SER A 292 0.91 -4.91 3.20
C SER A 292 0.01 -4.47 2.04
N TYR A 293 -0.20 -5.32 1.03
CA TYR A 293 -1.14 -5.07 -0.06
C TYR A 293 -2.56 -4.75 0.45
N ILE A 294 -2.98 -5.34 1.56
CA ILE A 294 -4.30 -5.11 2.15
C ILE A 294 -4.57 -3.64 2.48
N PHE A 295 -3.51 -2.85 2.71
CA PHE A 295 -3.63 -1.41 2.91
C PHE A 295 -3.99 -0.69 1.61
N PHE A 296 -3.41 -1.10 0.49
CA PHE A 296 -3.72 -0.55 -0.83
C PHE A 296 -5.08 -1.04 -1.33
N GLU A 297 -5.43 -2.27 -1.04
CA GLU A 297 -6.76 -2.82 -1.26
C GLU A 297 -7.83 -2.00 -0.52
N TYR A 298 -7.58 -1.64 0.74
CA TYR A 298 -8.46 -0.77 1.50
C TYR A 298 -8.57 0.64 0.89
N ILE A 299 -7.45 1.22 0.46
CA ILE A 299 -7.44 2.54 -0.22
C ILE A 299 -8.23 2.47 -1.52
N ASP A 300 -8.00 1.44 -2.31
CA ASP A 300 -8.70 1.26 -3.59
C ASP A 300 -10.21 1.18 -3.38
N GLN A 301 -10.67 0.33 -2.48
CA GLN A 301 -12.09 0.14 -2.24
C GLN A 301 -12.79 1.35 -1.62
N HIS A 302 -12.12 2.15 -0.77
CA HIS A 302 -12.78 3.15 0.07
C HIS A 302 -12.25 4.59 -0.04
N MET A 303 -11.06 4.79 -0.62
CA MET A 303 -10.38 6.09 -0.54
C MET A 303 -9.93 6.64 -1.90
N GLY A 304 -10.77 6.45 -2.91
CA GLY A 304 -10.62 7.10 -4.21
C GLY A 304 -10.11 6.20 -5.33
N GLY A 305 -10.01 4.90 -5.07
CA GLY A 305 -9.72 3.93 -6.11
C GLY A 305 -8.27 3.90 -6.55
N ASN A 306 -8.01 3.16 -7.63
CA ASN A 306 -6.71 3.05 -8.27
C ASN A 306 -6.08 4.42 -8.63
N ASN A 307 -6.90 5.44 -8.85
CA ASN A 307 -6.42 6.81 -9.06
C ASN A 307 -5.67 7.39 -7.85
N THR A 308 -6.00 6.99 -6.63
CA THR A 308 -5.26 7.41 -5.44
C THR A 308 -3.89 6.74 -5.42
N ILE A 309 -3.83 5.46 -5.76
CA ILE A 309 -2.58 4.70 -5.83
C ILE A 309 -1.69 5.22 -6.98
N LYS A 310 -2.26 5.51 -8.13
CA LYS A 310 -1.53 6.18 -9.21
C LYS A 310 -0.94 7.52 -8.76
N SER A 311 -1.75 8.36 -8.12
CA SER A 311 -1.31 9.67 -7.64
C SER A 311 -0.17 9.58 -6.62
N LEU A 312 -0.11 8.53 -5.78
CA LEU A 312 1.01 8.37 -4.85
C LEU A 312 2.33 8.16 -5.59
N PHE A 313 2.35 7.40 -6.70
CA PHE A 313 3.56 7.24 -7.52
C PHE A 313 3.96 8.54 -8.20
N GLU A 314 3.00 9.29 -8.74
CA GLU A 314 3.27 10.62 -9.30
C GLU A 314 3.85 11.61 -8.28
N LEU A 315 3.42 11.50 -7.01
CA LEU A 315 3.88 12.35 -5.90
C LEU A 315 5.17 11.83 -5.24
N SER A 316 5.53 10.57 -5.45
CA SER A 316 6.77 9.98 -4.94
C SER A 316 8.00 10.40 -5.75
N VAL A 317 7.81 10.89 -6.97
CA VAL A 317 8.89 11.40 -7.83
C VAL A 317 9.72 12.45 -7.07
N ASP A 318 11.00 12.16 -6.83
CA ASP A 318 11.91 13.04 -6.11
C ASP A 318 12.99 13.63 -7.04
N ASN A 319 13.13 14.95 -6.97
CA ASN A 319 14.17 15.68 -7.67
C ASN A 319 15.53 15.61 -7.00
N ASP A 320 15.59 15.33 -5.72
CA ASP A 320 16.82 15.31 -4.91
C ASP A 320 17.07 13.91 -4.30
N SER A 321 16.83 12.94 -5.13
CA SER A 321 17.19 11.54 -5.03
C SER A 321 18.02 11.06 -3.84
N ARG A 322 17.79 9.88 -3.37
CA ARG A 322 18.59 9.08 -2.45
C ARG A 322 18.49 9.45 -0.97
N LYS A 323 17.89 10.58 -0.59
CA LYS A 323 17.94 11.07 0.78
C LYS A 323 16.65 11.00 1.55
N LYS A 324 15.52 10.87 0.87
CA LYS A 324 14.21 10.90 1.54
C LYS A 324 13.35 9.76 1.07
N ASP A 325 13.01 8.94 2.02
CA ASP A 325 11.86 8.07 1.95
C ASP A 325 10.60 8.94 1.97
N GLY A 326 10.05 9.17 0.82
CA GLY A 326 8.85 9.96 0.61
C GLY A 326 7.55 9.18 0.66
N SER A 327 7.60 7.84 0.73
CA SER A 327 6.44 6.95 0.57
C SER A 327 5.23 7.38 1.40
N HIS A 328 5.42 7.58 2.71
CA HIS A 328 4.33 7.97 3.62
C HIS A 328 3.78 9.36 3.31
N LEU A 329 4.65 10.28 2.92
CA LEU A 329 4.25 11.65 2.54
C LEU A 329 3.51 11.64 1.20
N ALA A 330 3.98 10.86 0.23
CA ALA A 330 3.32 10.71 -1.06
C ALA A 330 1.93 10.06 -0.91
N ILE A 331 1.81 9.02 -0.08
CA ILE A 331 0.53 8.39 0.24
C ILE A 331 -0.41 9.40 0.92
N ASP A 332 0.07 10.12 1.94
CA ASP A 332 -0.74 11.12 2.64
C ASP A 332 -1.19 12.24 1.70
N GLN A 333 -0.32 12.73 0.81
CA GLN A 333 -0.66 13.73 -0.19
C GLN A 333 -1.71 13.22 -1.19
N ALA A 334 -1.55 12.00 -1.70
CA ALA A 334 -2.52 11.39 -2.60
C ALA A 334 -3.89 11.22 -1.95
N LEU A 335 -3.92 10.74 -0.70
CA LEU A 335 -5.14 10.64 0.10
C LEU A 335 -5.76 12.00 0.38
N ASN A 336 -4.96 13.02 0.69
CA ASN A 336 -5.45 14.39 0.92
C ASN A 336 -6.14 14.98 -0.31
N GLN A 337 -5.70 14.66 -1.53
CA GLN A 337 -6.38 15.04 -2.76
C GLN A 337 -7.81 14.47 -2.87
N LYS A 338 -8.08 13.37 -2.16
CA LYS A 338 -9.40 12.70 -2.11
C LYS A 338 -10.18 13.03 -0.83
N GLY A 339 -9.60 13.83 0.07
CA GLY A 339 -10.23 14.24 1.34
C GLY A 339 -10.00 13.27 2.50
N TYR A 340 -8.99 12.41 2.41
CA TYR A 340 -8.56 11.48 3.45
C TYR A 340 -7.13 11.82 3.92
N SER A 341 -6.66 11.13 4.94
CA SER A 341 -5.28 11.19 5.39
C SER A 341 -4.70 9.78 5.58
N PHE A 342 -3.38 9.68 5.60
CA PHE A 342 -2.71 8.42 5.91
C PHE A 342 -3.11 7.85 7.28
N LYS A 343 -3.31 8.73 8.27
CA LYS A 343 -3.80 8.34 9.61
C LYS A 343 -5.21 7.74 9.54
N GLU A 344 -6.11 8.35 8.78
CA GLU A 344 -7.46 7.82 8.57
C GLU A 344 -7.43 6.48 7.85
N ALA A 345 -6.58 6.31 6.85
CA ALA A 345 -6.44 5.04 6.13
C ALA A 345 -5.98 3.92 7.05
N LEU A 346 -4.92 4.14 7.85
CA LEU A 346 -4.46 3.18 8.84
C LEU A 346 -5.53 2.81 9.87
N ASN A 347 -6.22 3.83 10.39
CA ASN A 347 -7.24 3.64 11.41
C ASN A 347 -8.43 2.84 10.87
N SER A 348 -8.95 3.24 9.72
CA SER A 348 -10.11 2.62 9.10
C SER A 348 -9.82 1.19 8.62
N MET A 349 -8.63 0.95 8.03
CA MET A 349 -8.16 -0.39 7.72
C MET A 349 -8.10 -1.27 8.97
N SER A 350 -7.61 -0.75 10.10
CA SER A 350 -7.54 -1.55 11.34
C SER A 350 -8.90 -1.97 11.85
N ILE A 351 -9.92 -1.13 11.65
CA ILE A 351 -11.30 -1.44 12.01
C ILE A 351 -11.87 -2.49 11.03
N ALA A 352 -11.68 -2.29 9.72
CA ALA A 352 -12.10 -3.23 8.69
C ALA A 352 -11.47 -4.62 8.90
N ASN A 353 -10.19 -4.68 9.25
CA ASN A 353 -9.49 -5.92 9.59
C ASN A 353 -10.14 -6.69 10.73
N GLN A 354 -10.67 -5.99 11.76
CA GLN A 354 -11.35 -6.63 12.88
C GLN A 354 -12.78 -7.05 12.54
N ILE A 355 -13.48 -6.26 11.72
CA ILE A 355 -14.86 -6.55 11.30
C ILE A 355 -14.87 -7.68 10.29
N MET A 356 -13.96 -7.67 9.33
CA MET A 356 -13.79 -8.67 8.27
C MET A 356 -15.14 -9.03 7.63
N SER A 357 -15.73 -8.09 6.90
CA SER A 357 -17.07 -8.20 6.35
C SER A 357 -17.11 -7.75 4.90
N SER A 358 -17.90 -8.46 4.07
CA SER A 358 -18.27 -8.04 2.70
C SER A 358 -19.63 -7.35 2.62
N LYS A 359 -20.32 -7.18 3.77
CA LYS A 359 -21.68 -6.63 3.82
C LYS A 359 -21.68 -5.12 3.65
N ALA A 360 -22.42 -4.62 2.67
CA ALA A 360 -22.58 -3.19 2.41
C ALA A 360 -23.11 -2.38 3.61
N SER A 361 -23.82 -3.03 4.57
CA SER A 361 -24.25 -2.38 5.82
C SER A 361 -23.10 -1.98 6.75
N ASP A 362 -21.91 -2.56 6.56
CA ASP A 362 -20.74 -2.33 7.40
C ASP A 362 -19.75 -1.33 6.75
N GLU A 363 -20.16 -0.69 5.64
CA GLU A 363 -19.42 0.42 5.05
C GLU A 363 -19.11 1.53 6.11
N PRO A 364 -17.89 2.07 6.12
CA PRO A 364 -16.77 1.89 5.20
C PRO A 364 -15.76 0.80 5.65
N TYR A 365 -16.15 -0.13 6.49
CA TYR A 365 -15.26 -1.11 7.13
C TYR A 365 -15.41 -2.49 6.50
N THR A 366 -15.43 -2.54 5.17
CA THR A 366 -15.60 -3.77 4.39
C THR A 366 -14.38 -4.09 3.54
N TYR A 367 -14.30 -5.35 3.11
CA TYR A 367 -13.53 -5.80 1.95
C TYR A 367 -14.47 -6.60 1.07
N LYS A 368 -14.47 -6.35 -0.24
CA LYS A 368 -15.38 -6.99 -1.20
C LYS A 368 -15.33 -8.50 -1.08
N GLU A 369 -14.14 -9.04 -0.89
CA GLU A 369 -13.87 -10.47 -0.84
C GLU A 369 -13.69 -11.05 0.58
N ALA A 370 -14.05 -10.33 1.63
CA ALA A 370 -13.86 -10.79 3.01
C ALA A 370 -14.40 -12.20 3.29
N ASP A 371 -15.47 -12.61 2.59
CA ASP A 371 -16.09 -13.95 2.75
C ASP A 371 -15.22 -15.08 2.16
N PHE A 372 -14.25 -14.76 1.29
CA PHE A 372 -13.32 -15.71 0.66
C PHE A 372 -11.93 -15.71 1.29
N TYR A 373 -11.64 -14.74 2.15
CA TYR A 373 -10.35 -14.65 2.81
C TYR A 373 -10.06 -15.86 3.70
N PRO A 374 -8.83 -16.41 3.68
CA PRO A 374 -8.49 -17.61 4.45
C PRO A 374 -8.34 -17.36 5.95
N ILE A 375 -8.76 -16.19 6.45
CA ILE A 375 -8.62 -15.73 7.82
C ILE A 375 -9.94 -15.11 8.31
N ASN A 376 -10.12 -15.07 9.64
CA ASN A 376 -11.31 -14.52 10.27
C ASN A 376 -11.02 -13.25 11.09
N GLY A 377 -9.97 -12.51 10.72
CA GLY A 377 -9.53 -11.32 11.40
C GLY A 377 -8.17 -11.45 12.07
N PRO A 378 -7.68 -10.38 12.71
CA PRO A 378 -6.35 -10.31 13.29
C PRO A 378 -6.21 -11.10 14.60
N SER A 379 -4.98 -11.49 14.91
CA SER A 379 -4.65 -12.11 16.19
C SER A 379 -4.95 -11.17 17.34
N ILE A 380 -5.60 -11.70 18.37
CA ILE A 380 -5.91 -10.98 19.60
C ILE A 380 -4.67 -10.97 20.52
N TYR A 381 -4.16 -9.79 20.82
CA TYR A 381 -3.03 -9.59 21.72
C TYR A 381 -3.35 -10.04 23.15
N LYS A 382 -4.54 -9.67 23.64
CA LYS A 382 -4.99 -10.02 24.99
C LYS A 382 -6.52 -10.09 25.07
N THR A 383 -7.03 -11.03 25.86
CA THR A 383 -8.41 -11.02 26.33
C THR A 383 -8.45 -10.51 27.77
N VAL A 384 -9.26 -9.49 28.03
CA VAL A 384 -9.48 -8.89 29.35
C VAL A 384 -10.86 -9.29 29.83
N ASN A 385 -10.91 -9.91 31.02
CA ASN A 385 -12.17 -10.26 31.71
C ASN A 385 -12.44 -9.21 32.77
N PHE A 386 -13.25 -8.20 32.43
CA PHE A 386 -13.56 -7.10 33.33
C PHE A 386 -14.74 -7.46 34.26
N ILE A 387 -14.58 -7.13 35.55
CA ILE A 387 -15.61 -7.30 36.60
C ILE A 387 -15.75 -5.95 37.34
N GLN A 388 -16.96 -5.49 37.51
CA GLN A 388 -17.27 -4.26 38.23
C GLN A 388 -16.69 -4.25 39.65
N GLY A 389 -16.24 -3.09 40.12
CA GLY A 389 -15.58 -2.90 41.39
C GLY A 389 -14.08 -3.27 41.39
N ARG A 390 -13.52 -3.67 40.25
CA ARG A 390 -12.08 -3.91 40.07
C ARG A 390 -11.52 -2.96 39.03
N SER A 391 -10.43 -2.29 39.37
CA SER A 391 -9.61 -1.62 38.39
C SER A 391 -8.61 -2.61 37.84
N ASP A 392 -8.46 -2.64 36.52
CA ASP A 392 -7.46 -3.46 35.82
C ASP A 392 -6.72 -2.61 34.79
N PHE A 393 -5.57 -3.07 34.37
CA PHE A 393 -4.81 -2.40 33.30
C PHE A 393 -4.08 -3.41 32.43
N LEU A 394 -3.81 -2.99 31.19
CA LEU A 394 -3.01 -3.70 30.21
C LEU A 394 -1.89 -2.77 29.74
N GLU A 395 -0.67 -3.27 29.76
CA GLU A 395 0.49 -2.58 29.18
C GLU A 395 0.97 -3.33 27.94
N SER A 396 1.41 -2.59 26.95
CA SER A 396 2.09 -3.13 25.77
C SER A 396 3.33 -2.30 25.44
N SER A 397 4.41 -3.00 25.09
CA SER A 397 5.68 -2.41 24.64
C SER A 397 6.12 -2.93 23.26
N SER A 398 5.19 -3.50 22.51
CA SER A 398 5.51 -4.18 21.25
C SER A 398 4.79 -3.60 20.02
N LEU A 399 4.05 -2.50 20.17
CA LEU A 399 3.39 -1.87 19.05
C LEU A 399 4.39 -1.08 18.21
N ARG A 400 4.63 -1.54 16.98
CA ARG A 400 5.50 -0.87 16.02
C ARG A 400 4.75 0.29 15.34
N ARG A 401 5.48 1.24 14.76
CA ARG A 401 4.87 2.32 13.99
C ARG A 401 4.00 1.74 12.87
N PHE A 402 2.86 2.36 12.59
CA PHE A 402 1.85 1.91 11.60
C PHE A 402 1.28 0.50 11.85
N GLY A 403 1.58 -0.09 12.98
CA GLY A 403 1.00 -1.36 13.40
C GLY A 403 -0.30 -1.16 14.19
N SER A 404 -1.01 -2.27 14.42
CA SER A 404 -2.23 -2.33 15.22
C SER A 404 -2.19 -3.48 16.20
N GLN A 405 -2.76 -3.29 17.38
CA GLN A 405 -2.97 -4.39 18.34
C GLN A 405 -4.44 -4.51 18.71
N TYR A 406 -4.91 -5.74 18.82
CA TYR A 406 -6.32 -6.05 19.05
C TYR A 406 -6.52 -6.70 20.42
N ILE A 407 -7.48 -6.17 21.18
CA ILE A 407 -7.81 -6.63 22.52
C ILE A 407 -9.29 -7.03 22.53
N LYS A 408 -9.61 -8.18 23.10
CA LYS A 408 -10.97 -8.61 23.35
C LYS A 408 -11.36 -8.33 24.79
N ILE A 409 -12.54 -7.73 25.00
CA ILE A 409 -13.10 -7.54 26.32
C ILE A 409 -14.26 -8.50 26.51
N THR A 410 -14.25 -9.21 27.65
CA THR A 410 -15.38 -10.03 28.11
C THR A 410 -15.89 -9.42 29.40
N THR A 411 -17.15 -9.01 29.42
CA THR A 411 -17.78 -8.40 30.61
C THR A 411 -19.30 -8.47 30.48
N SER A 412 -19.98 -8.53 31.63
CA SER A 412 -21.42 -8.26 31.78
C SER A 412 -21.72 -6.88 32.34
N ASP A 413 -20.65 -6.17 32.75
CA ASP A 413 -20.74 -4.89 33.45
C ASP A 413 -20.22 -3.76 32.56
N PRO A 414 -20.75 -2.55 32.70
CA PRO A 414 -20.23 -1.39 31.99
C PRO A 414 -18.77 -1.13 32.35
N VAL A 415 -17.96 -0.86 31.32
CA VAL A 415 -16.53 -0.60 31.47
C VAL A 415 -16.16 0.74 30.82
N LEU A 416 -15.39 1.55 31.56
CA LEU A 416 -14.72 2.73 31.05
C LEU A 416 -13.28 2.32 30.68
N VAL A 417 -12.92 2.54 29.42
CA VAL A 417 -11.61 2.21 28.85
C VAL A 417 -10.88 3.50 28.51
N ASP A 418 -9.72 3.71 29.10
CA ASP A 418 -8.85 4.86 28.81
C ASP A 418 -7.51 4.37 28.29
N ILE A 419 -6.95 5.03 27.24
CA ILE A 419 -5.61 4.75 26.73
C ILE A 419 -4.65 5.90 27.04
N GLU A 420 -3.42 5.53 27.38
CA GLU A 420 -2.30 6.44 27.61
C GLU A 420 -1.09 5.98 26.81
N ASN A 421 -0.52 6.86 25.99
CA ASN A 421 0.78 6.65 25.38
C ASN A 421 1.87 6.94 26.43
N GLN A 422 2.73 5.96 26.72
CA GLN A 422 3.72 6.05 27.79
C GLN A 422 5.07 6.63 27.35
N ASN A 423 5.35 6.68 26.05
CA ASN A 423 6.63 7.13 25.51
C ASN A 423 6.51 8.14 24.36
N GLY A 424 5.32 8.69 24.13
CA GLY A 424 5.09 9.69 23.11
C GLY A 424 3.80 10.50 23.30
N PRO A 425 3.45 11.38 22.35
CA PRO A 425 2.20 12.13 22.37
C PRO A 425 0.97 11.22 22.31
N ALA A 426 -0.09 11.62 22.99
CA ALA A 426 -1.37 10.90 22.95
C ALA A 426 -1.95 10.81 21.51
N SER A 427 -1.65 11.79 20.67
CA SER A 427 -2.10 11.87 19.27
C SER A 427 -1.51 10.81 18.34
N ASP A 428 -0.46 10.12 18.77
CA ASP A 428 0.24 9.13 17.95
C ASP A 428 -0.39 7.75 18.04
N LEU A 429 -1.31 7.58 18.99
CA LEU A 429 -2.11 6.38 19.14
C LEU A 429 -3.60 6.69 18.97
N GLN A 430 -4.30 5.82 18.28
CA GLN A 430 -5.76 5.83 18.19
C GLN A 430 -6.33 4.58 18.84
N LEU A 431 -7.26 4.77 19.79
CA LEU A 431 -8.06 3.70 20.34
C LEU A 431 -9.41 3.65 19.61
N ASN A 432 -9.79 2.48 19.15
CA ASN A 432 -11.12 2.21 18.60
C ASN A 432 -11.79 1.11 19.44
N ALA A 433 -13.02 1.33 19.86
CA ALA A 433 -13.89 0.29 20.36
C ALA A 433 -14.79 -0.17 19.20
N ILE A 434 -14.68 -1.44 18.85
CA ILE A 434 -15.41 -2.11 17.77
C ILE A 434 -16.43 -3.05 18.43
N LEU A 435 -17.66 -2.62 18.44
CA LEU A 435 -18.74 -3.22 19.21
C LEU A 435 -19.72 -3.92 18.28
N LYS A 436 -19.76 -5.25 18.29
CA LYS A 436 -20.76 -6.02 17.54
C LYS A 436 -22.04 -6.10 18.39
N ARG A 437 -23.17 -5.66 17.83
CA ARG A 437 -24.47 -5.73 18.48
C ARG A 437 -25.14 -7.09 18.25
N LYS A 438 -26.17 -7.36 19.03
CA LYS A 438 -26.98 -8.59 18.92
C LYS A 438 -27.76 -8.72 17.61
N ASP A 439 -27.96 -7.61 16.91
CA ASP A 439 -28.56 -7.55 15.57
C ASP A 439 -27.55 -7.69 14.43
N ASP A 440 -26.32 -8.12 14.76
CA ASP A 440 -25.16 -8.25 13.88
C ASP A 440 -24.61 -6.92 13.31
N SER A 441 -25.18 -5.78 13.65
CA SER A 441 -24.61 -4.48 13.26
C SER A 441 -23.38 -4.13 14.11
N TYR A 442 -22.54 -3.25 13.57
CA TYR A 442 -21.35 -2.75 14.27
C TYR A 442 -21.52 -1.31 14.71
N LEU A 443 -20.94 -1.01 15.87
CA LEU A 443 -20.76 0.34 16.39
C LEU A 443 -19.27 0.54 16.64
N VAL A 444 -18.70 1.58 16.02
CA VAL A 444 -17.29 1.95 16.21
C VAL A 444 -17.21 3.28 16.94
N ILE A 445 -16.40 3.33 18.00
CA ILE A 445 -16.12 4.54 18.78
C ILE A 445 -14.61 4.77 18.80
N SER A 446 -14.17 5.84 18.15
CA SER A 446 -12.74 6.21 18.06
C SER A 446 -12.47 7.37 19.01
N ASN A 447 -11.95 7.08 20.22
CA ASN A 447 -11.63 8.09 21.22
C ASN A 447 -10.61 7.54 22.22
N SER A 448 -9.83 8.41 22.87
CA SER A 448 -8.87 8.03 23.93
C SER A 448 -9.54 7.52 25.22
N SER A 449 -10.81 7.83 25.41
CA SER A 449 -11.63 7.36 26.53
C SER A 449 -13.00 6.91 25.99
N VAL A 450 -13.37 5.65 26.28
CA VAL A 450 -14.61 5.05 25.77
C VAL A 450 -15.34 4.36 26.91
N ASN A 451 -16.60 4.76 27.16
CA ASN A 451 -17.48 4.00 28.05
C ASN A 451 -18.29 3.00 27.22
N ILE A 452 -18.30 1.74 27.64
CA ILE A 452 -18.94 0.63 26.94
C ILE A 452 -19.97 -0.01 27.86
N ASP A 453 -21.25 0.00 27.46
CA ASP A 453 -22.32 -0.78 28.09
C ASP A 453 -22.55 -2.07 27.28
N PRO A 454 -22.28 -3.26 27.84
CA PRO A 454 -22.34 -4.52 27.11
C PRO A 454 -23.76 -5.06 26.89
N THR A 455 -24.81 -4.40 27.42
CA THR A 455 -26.18 -4.94 27.50
C THR A 455 -26.72 -5.44 26.15
N GLU A 456 -26.48 -4.71 25.06
CA GLU A 456 -26.95 -5.04 23.70
C GLU A 456 -25.82 -5.49 22.77
N LEU A 457 -24.67 -5.88 23.34
CA LEU A 457 -23.50 -6.29 22.56
C LEU A 457 -23.35 -7.81 22.54
N GLN A 458 -22.90 -8.32 21.39
CA GLN A 458 -22.47 -9.70 21.17
C GLN A 458 -20.96 -9.86 21.45
N SER A 459 -20.15 -8.87 21.02
CA SER A 459 -18.72 -8.88 21.29
C SER A 459 -18.17 -7.45 21.38
N ILE A 460 -17.07 -7.32 22.11
CA ILE A 460 -16.33 -6.07 22.34
C ILE A 460 -14.88 -6.30 21.96
N HIS A 461 -14.41 -5.59 20.94
CA HIS A 461 -13.00 -5.56 20.58
C HIS A 461 -12.49 -4.13 20.63
N LEU A 462 -11.23 -3.99 21.00
CA LEU A 462 -10.48 -2.74 20.86
C LEU A 462 -9.41 -2.93 19.80
N SER A 463 -9.16 -1.90 18.98
CA SER A 463 -7.92 -1.78 18.22
C SER A 463 -7.14 -0.57 18.71
N VAL A 464 -5.85 -0.74 18.94
CA VAL A 464 -4.90 0.34 19.19
C VAL A 464 -4.02 0.47 17.96
N VAL A 465 -4.07 1.62 17.32
CA VAL A 465 -3.38 1.90 16.06
C VAL A 465 -2.28 2.92 16.28
N SER A 466 -1.07 2.58 15.85
CA SER A 466 0.02 3.54 15.76
C SER A 466 -0.12 4.34 14.48
N GLN A 467 -0.43 5.62 14.59
CA GLN A 467 -0.73 6.51 13.46
C GLN A 467 0.27 7.67 13.27
N ASP A 468 1.39 7.61 13.96
CA ASP A 468 2.44 8.61 13.80
C ASP A 468 3.24 8.37 12.52
N THR A 469 3.46 9.41 11.72
CA THR A 469 4.22 9.35 10.48
C THR A 469 5.75 9.49 10.66
N VAL A 470 6.21 9.85 11.84
CA VAL A 470 7.62 10.20 12.11
C VAL A 470 8.24 9.31 13.20
N GLY A 471 7.42 8.70 14.04
CA GLY A 471 7.86 8.06 15.26
C GLY A 471 8.37 6.63 15.11
N GLY A 472 8.64 6.06 16.27
CA GLY A 472 9.12 4.70 16.46
C GLY A 472 8.07 3.79 17.07
N ASP A 473 8.57 2.86 17.88
CA ASP A 473 7.73 1.89 18.57
C ASP A 473 7.07 2.53 19.79
N TRP A 474 5.83 2.14 20.06
CA TRP A 474 5.04 2.73 21.13
C TRP A 474 4.79 1.78 22.29
N ASN A 475 4.92 2.34 23.49
CA ASN A 475 4.46 1.73 24.73
C ASN A 475 3.17 2.41 25.14
N TYR A 476 2.14 1.63 25.47
CA TYR A 476 0.89 2.19 25.95
C TYR A 476 0.34 1.43 27.15
N ARG A 477 -0.51 2.11 27.90
CA ARG A 477 -1.31 1.52 28.97
C ARG A 477 -2.80 1.75 28.63
N ILE A 478 -3.59 0.69 28.76
CA ILE A 478 -5.04 0.78 28.78
C ILE A 478 -5.49 0.49 30.21
N THR A 479 -6.34 1.36 30.76
CA THR A 479 -6.97 1.15 32.06
C THR A 479 -8.44 0.82 31.86
N PHE A 480 -8.94 -0.11 32.70
CA PHE A 480 -10.32 -0.54 32.72
C PHE A 480 -10.90 -0.20 34.09
N LYS A 481 -11.97 0.57 34.12
CA LYS A 481 -12.65 1.05 35.34
C LYS A 481 -14.14 0.83 35.21
N ASP A 482 -14.86 0.97 36.33
CA ASP A 482 -16.31 0.95 36.33
C ASP A 482 -16.89 2.00 35.37
N GLY A 483 -17.66 1.53 34.41
CA GLY A 483 -18.38 2.36 33.48
C GLY A 483 -19.79 2.70 33.97
N ARG A 484 -20.56 3.38 33.12
CA ARG A 484 -21.95 3.77 33.40
C ARG A 484 -22.90 3.03 32.48
N ARG A 485 -24.04 2.57 33.06
CA ARG A 485 -25.16 2.03 32.27
C ARG A 485 -26.05 3.17 31.76
N GLY A 486 -26.69 2.94 30.63
CA GLY A 486 -27.75 3.78 30.11
C GLY A 486 -27.54 4.26 28.68
N THR A 487 -28.61 4.79 28.09
CA THR A 487 -28.62 5.26 26.69
C THR A 487 -27.61 6.36 26.38
N ASP A 488 -27.07 7.03 27.38
CA ASP A 488 -26.04 8.07 27.24
C ASP A 488 -24.60 7.54 27.37
N ALA A 489 -24.43 6.26 27.73
CA ALA A 489 -23.13 5.65 27.97
C ALA A 489 -22.41 5.31 26.65
N ASN A 490 -23.15 4.82 25.68
CA ASN A 490 -22.67 4.45 24.34
C ASN A 490 -23.27 5.41 23.32
N LEU A 491 -23.04 6.71 23.47
CA LEU A 491 -23.41 7.61 22.38
C LEU A 491 -22.32 7.46 21.30
N PRO A 492 -22.63 6.74 20.22
CA PRO A 492 -21.74 6.76 19.09
C PRO A 492 -21.64 8.20 18.61
N ILE A 493 -20.51 8.56 18.14
CA ILE A 493 -20.38 9.60 17.14
C ILE A 493 -21.47 9.31 16.11
N THR A 494 -22.50 10.14 16.07
CA THR A 494 -23.65 9.92 15.18
C THR A 494 -23.22 10.05 13.73
N PHE A 495 -22.07 10.73 13.52
CA PHE A 495 -21.48 11.01 12.22
C PHE A 495 -19.98 11.24 12.36
N THR A 496 -19.22 11.02 11.28
CA THR A 496 -17.85 11.48 11.13
C THR A 496 -17.76 12.51 10.01
N LEU A 497 -16.73 13.35 10.04
CA LEU A 497 -16.49 14.40 9.05
C LEU A 497 -15.09 14.21 8.47
N THR A 498 -15.00 13.91 7.17
CA THR A 498 -13.72 13.79 6.47
C THR A 498 -12.99 15.13 6.43
N ASN A 499 -11.70 15.10 6.12
CA ASN A 499 -10.97 16.34 5.87
C ASN A 499 -11.48 16.99 4.59
N PRO A 500 -11.89 18.27 4.65
CA PRO A 500 -12.37 18.97 3.46
C PRO A 500 -11.25 19.19 2.44
N TYR A 501 -11.55 18.99 1.14
CA TYR A 501 -10.58 19.11 0.05
C TYR A 501 -11.17 19.83 -1.19
N PRO A 502 -10.31 20.49 -2.01
CA PRO A 502 -8.92 20.85 -1.72
C PRO A 502 -8.83 21.84 -0.54
N ASN A 503 -7.78 21.78 0.27
CA ASN A 503 -7.54 22.74 1.35
C ASN A 503 -6.02 23.07 1.40
N PRO A 504 -5.58 24.29 1.05
CA PRO A 504 -6.40 25.48 0.70
C PRO A 504 -7.24 25.33 -0.58
N PHE A 505 -8.32 26.11 -0.68
CA PHE A 505 -9.21 26.12 -1.85
C PHE A 505 -9.45 27.55 -2.36
N ASN A 506 -9.88 27.67 -3.62
CA ASN A 506 -10.15 28.94 -4.27
C ASN A 506 -11.66 29.19 -4.45
N ASP A 507 -12.37 28.26 -5.09
CA ASP A 507 -13.80 28.45 -5.44
C ASP A 507 -14.71 27.52 -4.63
N LYS A 508 -14.39 26.22 -4.58
CA LYS A 508 -15.23 25.20 -3.98
C LYS A 508 -14.41 24.21 -3.18
N ILE A 509 -14.90 23.86 -2.00
CA ILE A 509 -14.37 22.80 -1.15
C ILE A 509 -15.43 21.72 -0.99
N SER A 510 -15.02 20.44 -0.99
CA SER A 510 -15.88 19.29 -0.80
C SER A 510 -15.49 18.54 0.48
N PHE A 511 -16.44 17.84 1.08
CA PHE A 511 -16.22 16.98 2.24
C PHE A 511 -17.36 15.97 2.34
N ASP A 512 -17.10 14.87 3.01
CA ASP A 512 -18.10 13.85 3.26
C ASP A 512 -18.46 13.81 4.74
N VAL A 513 -19.73 13.57 5.01
CA VAL A 513 -20.25 13.25 6.34
C VAL A 513 -20.71 11.81 6.28
N LEU A 514 -20.03 10.93 7.02
CA LEU A 514 -20.47 9.56 7.19
C LEU A 514 -21.42 9.53 8.41
N VAL A 515 -22.68 9.26 8.15
CA VAL A 515 -23.72 9.12 9.18
C VAL A 515 -23.84 7.65 9.56
N LEU A 516 -23.53 7.31 10.80
CA LEU A 516 -23.47 5.93 11.26
C LEU A 516 -24.84 5.34 11.60
N ARG A 517 -25.84 6.21 11.80
CA ARG A 517 -27.26 5.88 11.97
C ARG A 517 -28.12 7.06 11.56
N ASP A 518 -29.36 6.82 11.16
CA ASP A 518 -30.31 7.88 10.84
C ASP A 518 -30.34 8.95 11.93
N ALA A 519 -30.01 10.19 11.59
CA ALA A 519 -29.89 11.29 12.54
C ALA A 519 -30.27 12.63 11.93
N GLU A 520 -30.80 13.54 12.78
CA GLU A 520 -30.96 14.95 12.44
C GLU A 520 -29.61 15.65 12.56
N VAL A 521 -29.01 16.03 11.42
CA VAL A 521 -27.68 16.62 11.34
C VAL A 521 -27.78 18.06 10.81
N ALA A 522 -27.02 18.96 11.41
CA ALA A 522 -26.82 20.32 10.90
C ALA A 522 -25.37 20.49 10.47
N ILE A 523 -25.15 21.06 9.27
CA ILE A 523 -23.85 21.37 8.70
C ILE A 523 -23.80 22.86 8.40
N SER A 524 -22.82 23.55 8.99
CA SER A 524 -22.67 24.99 8.85
C SER A 524 -21.22 25.42 8.76
N VAL A 525 -20.96 26.54 8.07
CA VAL A 525 -19.64 27.17 7.97
C VAL A 525 -19.61 28.42 8.84
N TYR A 526 -18.53 28.57 9.59
CA TYR A 526 -18.27 29.73 10.46
C TYR A 526 -16.96 30.41 10.06
N ASP A 527 -16.88 31.73 10.30
CA ASP A 527 -15.59 32.43 10.19
C ASP A 527 -14.79 32.34 11.51
N ALA A 528 -13.57 32.91 11.50
CA ALA A 528 -12.67 32.92 12.65
C ALA A 528 -13.22 33.70 13.87
N MET A 529 -14.26 34.51 13.67
CA MET A 529 -14.97 35.25 14.75
C MET A 529 -16.18 34.48 15.28
N GLY A 530 -16.43 33.26 14.80
CA GLY A 530 -17.56 32.42 15.20
C GLY A 530 -18.92 32.82 14.57
N ARG A 531 -18.93 33.69 13.56
CA ARG A 531 -20.16 34.07 12.86
C ARG A 531 -20.52 32.97 11.85
N ASN A 532 -21.81 32.58 11.86
CA ASN A 532 -22.36 31.65 10.89
C ASN A 532 -22.36 32.29 9.50
N ILE A 533 -21.60 31.75 8.58
CA ILE A 533 -21.46 32.24 7.20
C ILE A 533 -22.44 31.53 6.29
N LYS A 534 -22.55 30.20 6.41
CA LYS A 534 -23.39 29.36 5.56
C LYS A 534 -23.97 28.19 6.32
N GLN A 535 -25.24 27.96 6.16
CA GLN A 535 -25.87 26.70 6.51
C GLN A 535 -25.95 25.83 5.25
N ILE A 536 -25.23 24.71 5.26
CA ILE A 536 -25.13 23.78 4.10
C ILE A 536 -26.27 22.77 4.15
N HIS A 537 -26.54 22.22 5.35
CA HIS A 537 -27.61 21.24 5.57
C HIS A 537 -28.21 21.39 6.96
N LYS A 538 -29.48 21.06 7.08
CA LYS A 538 -30.17 20.85 8.36
C LYS A 538 -31.35 19.93 8.13
N GLY A 539 -31.33 18.74 8.72
CA GLY A 539 -32.39 17.76 8.59
C GLY A 539 -31.90 16.34 8.84
N ASN A 540 -32.81 15.39 8.62
CA ASN A 540 -32.47 13.98 8.77
C ASN A 540 -31.58 13.49 7.61
N LEU A 541 -30.48 12.85 7.96
CA LEU A 541 -29.66 12.05 7.05
C LEU A 541 -29.82 10.58 7.42
N LYS A 542 -29.92 9.75 6.39
CA LYS A 542 -29.88 8.30 6.53
C LYS A 542 -28.48 7.83 6.88
N SER A 543 -28.35 6.64 7.45
CA SER A 543 -27.06 5.97 7.58
C SER A 543 -26.40 5.86 6.21
N GLY A 544 -25.08 6.14 6.13
CA GLY A 544 -24.30 6.13 4.89
C GLY A 544 -23.46 7.40 4.71
N ARG A 545 -22.73 7.43 3.59
CA ARG A 545 -21.86 8.55 3.22
C ARG A 545 -22.64 9.60 2.44
N HIS A 546 -22.58 10.86 2.92
CA HIS A 546 -23.23 12.01 2.30
C HIS A 546 -22.19 13.05 1.89
N LYS A 547 -22.11 13.35 0.60
CA LYS A 547 -21.16 14.33 0.06
C LYS A 547 -21.73 15.73 0.07
N PHE A 548 -20.99 16.66 0.66
CA PHE A 548 -21.34 18.08 0.74
C PHE A 548 -20.24 18.94 0.11
N SER A 549 -20.59 20.19 -0.18
CA SER A 549 -19.62 21.17 -0.67
C SER A 549 -20.01 22.59 -0.29
N TRP A 550 -19.01 23.46 -0.20
CA TRP A 550 -19.18 24.89 0.00
C TRP A 550 -18.44 25.69 -1.08
N SER A 551 -19.15 26.58 -1.77
CA SER A 551 -18.63 27.40 -2.88
C SER A 551 -18.21 28.81 -2.43
N ALA A 552 -17.66 28.96 -1.23
CA ALA A 552 -17.18 30.23 -0.68
C ALA A 552 -18.22 31.38 -0.74
N LYS A 553 -19.49 31.06 -0.48
CA LYS A 553 -20.59 32.04 -0.47
C LYS A 553 -21.33 32.01 0.86
N GLU A 554 -21.77 33.20 1.32
CA GLU A 554 -22.64 33.37 2.45
C GLU A 554 -24.09 32.88 2.19
N ASN A 555 -24.91 32.83 3.21
CA ASN A 555 -26.34 32.56 3.06
C ASN A 555 -27.05 33.59 2.13
N SER A 556 -26.58 34.83 2.13
CA SER A 556 -27.04 35.91 1.26
C SER A 556 -26.66 35.75 -0.22
N GLY A 557 -25.77 34.77 -0.54
CA GLY A 557 -25.18 34.62 -1.86
C GLY A 557 -23.93 35.47 -2.10
N ARG A 558 -23.57 36.35 -1.17
CA ARG A 558 -22.35 37.17 -1.24
C ARG A 558 -21.11 36.27 -1.17
N VAL A 559 -20.12 36.61 -1.96
CA VAL A 559 -18.82 35.89 -1.99
C VAL A 559 -18.02 36.25 -0.75
N THR A 560 -17.50 35.24 -0.06
CA THR A 560 -16.62 35.41 1.12
C THR A 560 -15.21 35.82 0.73
N GLY A 561 -14.48 36.52 1.60
CA GLY A 561 -13.09 36.89 1.42
C GLY A 561 -12.14 35.74 1.72
N SER A 562 -10.86 35.89 1.31
CA SER A 562 -9.78 34.96 1.74
C SER A 562 -9.67 34.95 3.26
N GLY A 563 -9.42 33.78 3.83
CA GLY A 563 -9.33 33.61 5.28
C GLY A 563 -9.53 32.18 5.74
N ILE A 564 -9.46 31.98 7.06
CA ILE A 564 -9.73 30.69 7.71
C ILE A 564 -11.20 30.62 8.06
N TYR A 565 -11.82 29.50 7.70
CA TYR A 565 -13.20 29.16 8.00
C TYR A 565 -13.27 27.82 8.72
N PHE A 566 -14.39 27.52 9.36
CA PHE A 566 -14.60 26.29 10.08
C PHE A 566 -15.89 25.63 9.62
N ILE A 567 -15.80 24.40 9.15
CA ILE A 567 -16.98 23.58 8.86
C ILE A 567 -17.35 22.86 10.16
N LYS A 568 -18.58 23.09 10.61
CA LYS A 568 -19.18 22.43 11.77
C LYS A 568 -20.23 21.45 11.29
N VAL A 569 -20.16 20.23 11.80
CA VAL A 569 -21.23 19.24 11.71
C VAL A 569 -21.69 18.94 13.13
N ASN A 570 -22.97 19.01 13.38
CA ASN A 570 -23.51 18.72 14.72
C ASN A 570 -24.90 18.09 14.67
N ASP A 571 -25.20 17.28 15.66
CA ASP A 571 -26.55 16.88 16.07
C ASP A 571 -26.92 17.53 17.42
N LYS A 572 -27.92 17.00 18.09
CA LYS A 572 -28.36 17.54 19.41
C LYS A 572 -27.35 17.27 20.54
N LYS A 573 -26.39 16.35 20.35
CA LYS A 573 -25.53 15.83 21.41
C LYS A 573 -24.04 15.91 21.10
N PHE A 574 -23.67 16.00 19.81
CA PHE A 574 -22.32 15.89 19.34
C PHE A 574 -21.99 16.91 18.26
N GLU A 575 -20.74 17.38 18.19
CA GLU A 575 -20.27 18.30 17.16
C GLU A 575 -18.83 18.00 16.73
N LEU A 576 -18.55 18.14 15.44
CA LEU A 576 -17.23 18.07 14.84
C LEU A 576 -16.91 19.35 14.08
N TRP A 577 -15.63 19.72 14.09
CA TRP A 577 -15.12 20.89 13.41
C TRP A 577 -13.95 20.54 12.51
N ARG A 578 -13.86 21.18 11.34
CA ARG A 578 -12.68 21.15 10.47
C ARG A 578 -12.36 22.58 10.01
N SER A 579 -11.09 22.95 10.10
CA SER A 579 -10.60 24.23 9.57
C SER A 579 -10.34 24.11 8.07
N VAL A 580 -10.68 25.18 7.33
CA VAL A 580 -10.45 25.28 5.89
C VAL A 580 -9.91 26.66 5.54
N THR A 581 -9.01 26.75 4.57
CA THR A 581 -8.36 28.00 4.15
C THR A 581 -8.82 28.36 2.75
N LEU A 582 -9.54 29.49 2.64
CA LEU A 582 -9.92 30.07 1.36
C LEU A 582 -8.82 31.03 0.88
N VAL A 583 -8.32 30.82 -0.33
CA VAL A 583 -7.32 31.69 -0.98
C VAL A 583 -7.91 32.13 -2.31
N LYS A 584 -8.07 33.45 -2.48
CA LYS A 584 -8.55 34.09 -3.72
C LYS A 584 -7.44 34.85 -4.40
#